data_6166ab23f6e554750dbdcda9d760a224
#
_entry.id   6166ab23f6e554750dbdcda9d760a224
#
_cell.length_a   1.000
_cell.length_b   1.000
_cell.length_c   1.000
_cell.angle_alpha   90.00
_cell.angle_beta   90.00
_cell.angle_gamma   90.00
#
_symmetry.space_group_name_H-M   'P 1'
#
loop_
_entity.id
_entity.type
_entity.pdbx_description
1 polymer ?
#
loop_
_entity_poly.entity_id
_entity_poly.type
_entity_poly.pdbx_seq_one_letter_code
_entity_poly.pdbx_strand_id
1 'polypeptide(L)'
;DLALLEDLDIPVVLDADGINALVGHIDILDKRSAPTVLTPHAGEYARLTGTSLPVTDRLSAARSFAKAHHCTVVLKGHGTVTAAPSGQCWICGTGNPGMAKGGSGDVLSGMIAALWGQKHLVGQYTDLSELAAWAVWFHGKAGDKCAQKLGEYAMLPSDLLDTIPQVLLECSQTEI
;
A
#
# COMPACT_ATOMS: atom_id res chain seq x y z
N ASP A 1 -7.63 16.51 -7.53
CA ASP A 1 -8.65 16.84 -8.50
C ASP A 1 -8.98 15.59 -9.32
N LEU A 2 -10.27 15.17 -9.34
CA LEU A 2 -10.72 13.95 -10.02
C LEU A 2 -10.54 14.03 -11.55
N ALA A 3 -10.73 15.22 -12.13
CA ALA A 3 -10.52 15.43 -13.56
C ALA A 3 -9.07 15.14 -13.98
N LEU A 4 -8.10 15.54 -13.14
CA LEU A 4 -6.70 15.21 -13.38
C LEU A 4 -6.47 13.67 -13.36
N LEU A 5 -7.13 12.97 -12.45
CA LEU A 5 -6.99 11.51 -12.35
C LEU A 5 -7.54 10.79 -13.58
N GLU A 6 -8.64 11.26 -14.16
CA GLU A 6 -9.21 10.70 -15.40
C GLU A 6 -8.27 10.89 -16.60
N ASP A 7 -7.58 12.02 -16.69
CA ASP A 7 -6.72 12.37 -17.83
C ASP A 7 -5.31 11.75 -17.75
N LEU A 8 -4.87 11.31 -16.56
CA LEU A 8 -3.53 10.75 -16.36
C LEU A 8 -3.43 9.32 -16.90
N ASP A 9 -2.61 9.11 -17.94
CA ASP A 9 -2.28 7.78 -18.48
C ASP A 9 -0.93 7.27 -17.95
N ILE A 10 -0.71 7.42 -16.64
CA ILE A 10 0.45 6.92 -15.90
C ILE A 10 0.00 6.17 -14.64
N PRO A 11 0.82 5.25 -14.11
CA PRO A 11 0.54 4.62 -12.82
C PRO A 11 0.42 5.66 -11.70
N VAL A 12 -0.58 5.48 -10.82
CA VAL A 12 -0.81 6.40 -9.68
C VAL A 12 -0.96 5.64 -8.37
N VAL A 13 -0.47 6.25 -7.30
CA VAL A 13 -0.71 5.85 -5.91
C VAL A 13 -1.67 6.88 -5.30
N LEU A 14 -2.81 6.42 -4.80
CA LEU A 14 -3.79 7.25 -4.11
C LEU A 14 -3.85 6.87 -2.64
N ASP A 15 -3.64 7.85 -1.78
CA ASP A 15 -3.74 7.71 -0.32
C ASP A 15 -4.55 8.86 0.26
N ALA A 16 -5.02 8.74 1.48
CA ALA A 16 -5.65 9.78 2.29
C ALA A 16 -6.72 10.58 1.51
N ASP A 17 -6.46 11.85 1.23
CA ASP A 17 -7.42 12.74 0.53
C ASP A 17 -7.68 12.32 -0.92
N GLY A 18 -6.71 11.67 -1.57
CA GLY A 18 -6.91 11.08 -2.89
C GLY A 18 -7.97 9.98 -2.88
N ILE A 19 -7.98 9.15 -1.83
CA ILE A 19 -9.02 8.12 -1.62
C ILE A 19 -10.35 8.77 -1.23
N ASN A 20 -10.34 9.76 -0.34
CA ASN A 20 -11.55 10.46 0.08
C ASN A 20 -12.24 11.17 -1.11
N ALA A 21 -11.48 11.67 -2.07
CA ALA A 21 -12.02 12.29 -3.29
C ALA A 21 -12.79 11.29 -4.19
N LEU A 22 -12.46 10.00 -4.12
CA LEU A 22 -13.18 8.95 -4.89
C LEU A 22 -14.55 8.59 -4.30
N VAL A 23 -14.91 9.05 -3.10
CA VAL A 23 -16.22 8.76 -2.51
C VAL A 23 -17.34 9.32 -3.39
N GLY A 24 -18.21 8.45 -3.89
CA GLY A 24 -19.25 8.79 -4.86
C GLY A 24 -18.77 8.88 -6.33
N HIS A 25 -17.48 8.62 -6.60
CA HIS A 25 -16.86 8.73 -7.92
C HIS A 25 -15.96 7.53 -8.23
N ILE A 26 -16.25 6.35 -7.67
CA ILE A 26 -15.44 5.13 -7.83
C ILE A 26 -15.34 4.71 -9.31
N ASP A 27 -16.35 5.01 -10.13
CA ASP A 27 -16.41 4.73 -11.56
C ASP A 27 -15.24 5.34 -12.34
N ILE A 28 -14.54 6.32 -11.79
CA ILE A 28 -13.29 6.86 -12.36
C ILE A 28 -12.22 5.78 -12.46
N LEU A 29 -12.13 4.87 -11.47
CA LEU A 29 -11.17 3.77 -11.49
C LEU A 29 -11.41 2.84 -12.68
N ASP A 30 -12.68 2.58 -13.01
CA ASP A 30 -13.07 1.65 -14.08
C ASP A 30 -12.76 2.22 -15.47
N LYS A 31 -12.59 3.52 -15.59
CA LYS A 31 -12.28 4.22 -16.85
C LYS A 31 -10.78 4.32 -17.11
N ARG A 32 -9.96 4.10 -16.09
CA ARG A 32 -8.50 4.24 -16.22
C ARG A 32 -7.87 3.02 -16.86
N SER A 33 -7.01 3.26 -17.87
CA SER A 33 -6.15 2.23 -18.49
C SER A 33 -4.86 2.01 -17.72
N ALA A 34 -4.33 3.08 -17.10
CA ALA A 34 -3.10 3.03 -16.34
C ALA A 34 -3.31 2.44 -14.92
N PRO A 35 -2.35 1.64 -14.42
CA PRO A 35 -2.44 1.01 -13.11
C PRO A 35 -2.67 2.01 -11.97
N THR A 36 -3.57 1.65 -11.07
CA THR A 36 -3.86 2.45 -9.87
C THR A 36 -3.71 1.58 -8.63
N VAL A 37 -3.04 2.10 -7.59
CA VAL A 37 -3.05 1.51 -6.26
C VAL A 37 -3.71 2.45 -5.27
N LEU A 38 -4.60 1.89 -4.47
CA LEU A 38 -5.22 2.56 -3.33
C LEU A 38 -4.62 2.01 -2.05
N THR A 39 -4.31 2.89 -1.08
CA THR A 39 -3.72 2.49 0.20
C THR A 39 -4.62 2.85 1.41
N PRO A 40 -5.91 2.44 1.42
CA PRO A 40 -6.82 2.82 2.49
C PRO A 40 -6.49 2.16 3.82
N HIS A 41 -6.62 2.89 4.93
CA HIS A 41 -6.88 2.25 6.20
C HIS A 41 -8.38 1.86 6.30
N ALA A 42 -8.77 1.09 7.33
CA ALA A 42 -10.14 0.59 7.45
C ALA A 42 -11.21 1.69 7.40
N GLY A 43 -10.94 2.86 7.98
CA GLY A 43 -11.88 3.99 7.96
C GLY A 43 -12.04 4.61 6.57
N GLU A 44 -10.96 4.77 5.81
CA GLU A 44 -10.99 5.24 4.42
C GLU A 44 -11.71 4.24 3.52
N TYR A 45 -11.40 2.96 3.69
CA TYR A 45 -12.07 1.89 2.96
C TYR A 45 -13.58 1.88 3.21
N ALA A 46 -13.99 2.00 4.48
CA ALA A 46 -15.40 2.04 4.85
C ALA A 46 -16.13 3.25 4.24
N ARG A 47 -15.50 4.44 4.25
CA ARG A 47 -16.07 5.63 3.59
C ARG A 47 -16.19 5.46 2.08
N LEU A 48 -15.15 4.91 1.45
CA LEU A 48 -15.10 4.70 0.00
C LEU A 48 -16.19 3.73 -0.46
N THR A 49 -16.39 2.64 0.27
CA THR A 49 -17.27 1.54 -0.15
C THR A 49 -18.67 1.60 0.48
N GLY A 50 -18.91 2.47 1.46
CA GLY A 50 -20.14 2.50 2.23
C GLY A 50 -20.29 1.32 3.21
N THR A 51 -19.24 0.53 3.45
CA THR A 51 -19.27 -0.60 4.40
C THR A 51 -19.18 -0.11 5.85
N SER A 52 -19.75 -0.91 6.77
CA SER A 52 -19.64 -0.60 8.21
C SER A 52 -18.28 -1.03 8.79
N LEU A 53 -17.87 -0.34 9.86
CA LEU A 53 -16.72 -0.75 10.67
C LEU A 53 -17.16 -1.68 11.81
N PRO A 54 -16.33 -2.64 12.23
CA PRO A 54 -15.04 -2.99 11.63
C PRO A 54 -15.19 -3.78 10.31
N VAL A 55 -14.21 -3.67 9.42
CA VAL A 55 -14.11 -4.53 8.23
C VAL A 55 -13.66 -5.93 8.68
N THR A 56 -14.60 -6.83 8.91
CA THR A 56 -14.35 -8.15 9.54
C THR A 56 -13.62 -9.12 8.62
N ASP A 57 -14.00 -9.20 7.34
CA ASP A 57 -13.31 -10.02 6.32
C ASP A 57 -12.52 -9.11 5.37
N ARG A 58 -11.36 -8.66 5.85
CA ARG A 58 -10.48 -7.74 5.11
C ARG A 58 -9.93 -8.35 3.83
N LEU A 59 -9.69 -9.67 3.82
CA LEU A 59 -9.18 -10.37 2.65
C LEU A 59 -10.20 -10.37 1.51
N SER A 60 -11.44 -10.81 1.79
CA SER A 60 -12.51 -10.82 0.78
C SER A 60 -12.89 -9.41 0.37
N ALA A 61 -12.93 -8.45 1.29
CA ALA A 61 -13.23 -7.06 1.00
C ALA A 61 -12.21 -6.45 0.02
N ALA A 62 -10.92 -6.53 0.32
CA ALA A 62 -9.87 -6.01 -0.55
C ALA A 62 -9.86 -6.71 -1.92
N ARG A 63 -9.99 -8.04 -1.93
CA ARG A 63 -10.02 -8.84 -3.18
C ARG A 63 -11.19 -8.45 -4.07
N SER A 64 -12.39 -8.37 -3.51
CA SER A 64 -13.59 -8.06 -4.27
C SER A 64 -13.53 -6.66 -4.87
N PHE A 65 -13.07 -5.67 -4.10
CA PHE A 65 -12.91 -4.30 -4.58
C PHE A 65 -11.85 -4.21 -5.69
N ALA A 66 -10.68 -4.81 -5.47
CA ALA A 66 -9.60 -4.80 -6.45
C ALA A 66 -10.02 -5.41 -7.80
N LYS A 67 -10.77 -6.51 -7.77
CA LYS A 67 -11.31 -7.15 -8.98
C LYS A 67 -12.39 -6.31 -9.66
N ALA A 68 -13.31 -5.72 -8.87
CA ALA A 68 -14.43 -4.96 -9.41
C ALA A 68 -13.97 -3.67 -10.09
N HIS A 69 -12.94 -3.01 -9.55
CA HIS A 69 -12.47 -1.70 -10.01
C HIS A 69 -11.08 -1.73 -10.67
N HIS A 70 -10.62 -2.92 -11.08
CA HIS A 70 -9.37 -3.11 -11.84
C HIS A 70 -8.15 -2.40 -11.24
N CYS A 71 -8.08 -2.26 -9.90
CA CYS A 71 -7.02 -1.57 -9.19
C CYS A 71 -6.35 -2.46 -8.15
N THR A 72 -5.15 -2.09 -7.72
CA THR A 72 -4.51 -2.71 -6.56
C THR A 72 -5.02 -2.05 -5.28
N VAL A 73 -5.36 -2.85 -4.27
CA VAL A 73 -5.78 -2.35 -2.96
C VAL A 73 -4.81 -2.80 -1.89
N VAL A 74 -4.23 -1.86 -1.16
CA VAL A 74 -3.42 -2.09 0.05
C VAL A 74 -4.25 -1.68 1.26
N LEU A 75 -5.04 -2.61 1.80
CA LEU A 75 -5.88 -2.36 2.99
C LEU A 75 -5.03 -2.39 4.25
N LYS A 76 -4.63 -1.19 4.70
CA LYS A 76 -3.72 -0.97 5.84
C LYS A 76 -4.30 -1.45 7.17
N GLY A 77 -3.45 -2.00 8.04
CA GLY A 77 -3.78 -2.43 9.41
C GLY A 77 -2.90 -3.59 9.86
N HIS A 78 -3.17 -4.17 11.03
CA HIS A 78 -2.51 -5.41 11.45
C HIS A 78 -2.77 -6.50 10.40
N GLY A 79 -1.71 -7.12 9.87
CA GLY A 79 -1.84 -8.00 8.71
C GLY A 79 -2.38 -7.25 7.49
N THR A 80 -1.68 -6.20 7.04
CA THR A 80 -2.05 -5.46 5.82
C THR A 80 -2.29 -6.40 4.66
N VAL A 81 -3.42 -6.24 3.97
CA VAL A 81 -3.78 -7.05 2.81
C VAL A 81 -3.51 -6.26 1.55
N THR A 82 -2.67 -6.80 0.66
CA THR A 82 -2.52 -6.30 -0.72
C THR A 82 -3.31 -7.21 -1.64
N ALA A 83 -4.22 -6.67 -2.42
CA ALA A 83 -5.04 -7.41 -3.38
C ALA A 83 -4.85 -6.86 -4.80
N ALA A 84 -4.57 -7.75 -5.74
CA ALA A 84 -4.41 -7.44 -7.16
C ALA A 84 -5.76 -7.49 -7.92
N PRO A 85 -5.88 -6.81 -9.07
CA PRO A 85 -7.03 -6.93 -9.97
C PRO A 85 -7.30 -8.36 -10.42
N SER A 86 -6.26 -9.21 -10.51
CA SER A 86 -6.37 -10.64 -10.80
C SER A 86 -7.08 -11.44 -9.70
N GLY A 87 -7.18 -10.87 -8.49
CA GLY A 87 -7.69 -11.54 -7.30
C GLY A 87 -6.62 -12.23 -6.48
N GLN A 88 -5.34 -12.19 -6.89
CA GLN A 88 -4.22 -12.60 -6.04
C GLN A 88 -4.10 -11.68 -4.84
N CYS A 89 -3.75 -12.25 -3.68
CA CYS A 89 -3.64 -11.49 -2.44
C CYS A 89 -2.40 -11.89 -1.66
N TRP A 90 -1.82 -10.90 -0.97
CA TRP A 90 -0.72 -11.07 -0.03
C TRP A 90 -1.15 -10.52 1.33
N ILE A 91 -0.77 -11.21 2.40
CA ILE A 91 -1.00 -10.78 3.78
C ILE A 91 0.37 -10.51 4.40
N CYS A 92 0.59 -9.29 4.84
CA CYS A 92 1.86 -8.87 5.43
C CYS A 92 1.95 -9.34 6.89
N GLY A 93 3.02 -10.08 7.21
CA GLY A 93 3.32 -10.54 8.57
C GLY A 93 4.35 -9.68 9.32
N THR A 94 4.79 -8.55 8.75
CA THR A 94 5.75 -7.62 9.37
C THR A 94 5.05 -6.34 9.82
N GLY A 95 5.71 -5.59 10.70
CA GLY A 95 5.19 -4.36 11.29
C GLY A 95 4.70 -4.53 12.72
N ASN A 96 4.60 -3.43 13.44
CA ASN A 96 4.25 -3.38 14.86
C ASN A 96 3.33 -2.18 15.15
N PRO A 97 2.70 -2.13 16.34
CA PRO A 97 1.80 -1.05 16.73
C PRO A 97 2.43 0.35 16.74
N GLY A 98 3.75 0.46 16.94
CA GLY A 98 4.48 1.73 16.91
C GLY A 98 4.39 2.47 15.57
N MET A 99 4.04 1.75 14.49
CA MET A 99 3.82 2.31 13.16
C MET A 99 2.46 3.01 13.01
N ALA A 100 1.55 2.89 13.97
CA ALA A 100 0.22 3.53 13.94
C ALA A 100 0.29 5.02 14.27
N LYS A 101 1.09 5.77 13.51
CA LYS A 101 1.34 7.21 13.66
C LYS A 101 1.16 7.92 12.33
N GLY A 102 0.73 9.19 12.39
CA GLY A 102 0.65 10.04 11.19
C GLY A 102 2.00 10.14 10.51
N GLY A 103 2.03 10.01 9.18
CA GLY A 103 3.25 9.98 8.36
C GLY A 103 3.73 8.58 7.97
N SER A 104 3.39 7.51 8.70
CA SER A 104 3.78 6.14 8.31
C SER A 104 3.16 5.72 6.97
N GLY A 105 1.93 6.15 6.71
CA GLY A 105 1.25 5.91 5.42
C GLY A 105 1.95 6.63 4.27
N ASP A 106 2.41 7.87 4.50
CA ASP A 106 3.12 8.66 3.48
C ASP A 106 4.43 7.98 3.06
N VAL A 107 5.18 7.42 4.04
CA VAL A 107 6.38 6.60 3.76
C VAL A 107 6.02 5.40 2.90
N LEU A 108 4.95 4.66 3.23
CA LEU A 108 4.51 3.50 2.45
C LEU A 108 4.13 3.89 1.02
N SER A 109 3.35 4.95 0.84
CA SER A 109 2.91 5.42 -0.48
C SER A 109 4.10 5.84 -1.34
N GLY A 110 5.10 6.52 -0.74
CA GLY A 110 6.37 6.85 -1.39
C GLY A 110 7.17 5.62 -1.78
N MET A 111 7.23 4.58 -0.94
CA MET A 111 7.91 3.32 -1.25
C MET A 111 7.26 2.58 -2.41
N ILE A 112 5.92 2.51 -2.45
CA ILE A 112 5.18 1.89 -3.56
C ILE A 112 5.49 2.63 -4.86
N ALA A 113 5.41 3.96 -4.86
CA ALA A 113 5.69 4.76 -6.03
C ALA A 113 7.15 4.59 -6.51
N ALA A 114 8.11 4.54 -5.58
CA ALA A 114 9.53 4.34 -5.89
C ALA A 114 9.80 2.97 -6.52
N LEU A 115 9.23 1.89 -5.98
CA LEU A 115 9.37 0.54 -6.55
C LEU A 115 8.68 0.43 -7.91
N TRP A 116 7.50 1.02 -8.07
CA TRP A 116 6.80 1.05 -9.35
C TRP A 116 7.61 1.80 -10.43
N GLY A 117 8.21 2.93 -10.07
CA GLY A 117 9.10 3.68 -10.96
C GLY A 117 10.35 2.89 -11.38
N GLN A 118 10.78 1.94 -10.56
CA GLN A 118 11.97 1.10 -10.80
C GLN A 118 11.65 -0.32 -11.30
N LYS A 119 10.41 -0.61 -11.68
CA LYS A 119 10.01 -1.96 -12.10
C LYS A 119 10.92 -2.58 -13.19
N HIS A 120 11.51 -1.75 -14.04
CA HIS A 120 12.45 -2.18 -15.08
C HIS A 120 13.76 -2.77 -14.52
N LEU A 121 14.08 -2.48 -13.25
CA LEU A 121 15.26 -3.03 -12.56
C LEU A 121 14.98 -4.39 -11.91
N VAL A 122 13.69 -4.69 -11.61
CA VAL A 122 13.30 -5.93 -10.92
C VAL A 122 12.72 -7.00 -11.85
N GLY A 123 12.72 -6.74 -13.16
CA GLY A 123 12.32 -7.68 -14.20
C GLY A 123 10.98 -7.36 -14.86
N GLN A 124 10.85 -7.74 -16.14
CA GLN A 124 9.67 -7.41 -16.98
C GLN A 124 8.38 -8.12 -16.56
N TYR A 125 8.48 -9.17 -15.76
CA TYR A 125 7.36 -10.04 -15.40
C TYR A 125 6.78 -9.75 -14.01
N THR A 126 7.35 -8.80 -13.26
CA THR A 126 6.86 -8.49 -11.92
C THR A 126 5.58 -7.67 -12.02
N ASP A 127 4.50 -8.18 -11.44
CA ASP A 127 3.23 -7.48 -11.32
C ASP A 127 3.40 -6.25 -10.39
N LEU A 128 2.82 -5.12 -10.78
CA LEU A 128 2.84 -3.91 -9.95
C LEU A 128 2.15 -4.11 -8.59
N SER A 129 1.15 -5.01 -8.52
CA SER A 129 0.52 -5.38 -7.24
C SER A 129 1.48 -6.16 -6.34
N GLU A 130 2.33 -7.01 -6.91
CA GLU A 130 3.38 -7.71 -6.17
C GLU A 130 4.44 -6.75 -5.65
N LEU A 131 4.85 -5.77 -6.46
CA LEU A 131 5.76 -4.70 -5.99
C LEU A 131 5.14 -3.88 -4.84
N ALA A 132 3.83 -3.62 -4.88
CA ALA A 132 3.14 -2.98 -3.77
C ALA A 132 3.16 -3.87 -2.51
N ALA A 133 2.98 -5.19 -2.65
CA ALA A 133 3.08 -6.13 -1.53
C ALA A 133 4.52 -6.17 -0.95
N TRP A 134 5.54 -6.11 -1.80
CA TRP A 134 6.93 -6.00 -1.34
C TRP A 134 7.18 -4.68 -0.60
N ALA A 135 6.67 -3.55 -1.10
CA ALA A 135 6.75 -2.28 -0.40
C ALA A 135 6.14 -2.37 1.01
N VAL A 136 4.97 -2.98 1.14
CA VAL A 136 4.28 -3.22 2.42
C VAL A 136 5.17 -4.06 3.35
N TRP A 137 5.78 -5.12 2.84
CA TRP A 137 6.64 -5.99 3.64
C TRP A 137 7.92 -5.26 4.10
N PHE A 138 8.61 -4.55 3.19
CA PHE A 138 9.81 -3.77 3.52
C PHE A 138 9.49 -2.66 4.54
N HIS A 139 8.38 -1.96 4.36
CA HIS A 139 7.91 -0.94 5.28
C HIS A 139 7.66 -1.51 6.69
N GLY A 140 6.96 -2.65 6.78
CA GLY A 140 6.74 -3.32 8.04
C GLY A 140 8.03 -3.81 8.69
N LYS A 141 8.95 -4.38 7.90
CA LYS A 141 10.26 -4.84 8.37
C LYS A 141 11.14 -3.69 8.89
N ALA A 142 11.10 -2.53 8.22
CA ALA A 142 11.77 -1.33 8.70
C ALA A 142 11.17 -0.87 10.04
N GLY A 143 9.85 -0.91 10.17
CA GLY A 143 9.15 -0.63 11.43
C GLY A 143 9.58 -1.55 12.57
N ASP A 144 9.72 -2.85 12.31
CA ASP A 144 10.17 -3.82 13.31
C ASP A 144 11.60 -3.55 13.78
N LYS A 145 12.50 -3.17 12.84
CA LYS A 145 13.86 -2.75 13.19
C LYS A 145 13.88 -1.45 13.99
N CYS A 146 13.06 -0.48 13.63
CA CYS A 146 12.90 0.75 14.40
C CYS A 146 12.45 0.46 15.84
N ALA A 147 11.44 -0.41 16.00
CA ALA A 147 10.93 -0.80 17.30
C ALA A 147 11.98 -1.52 18.16
N GLN A 148 12.83 -2.36 17.54
CA GLN A 148 13.95 -3.02 18.23
C GLN A 148 14.98 -2.02 18.76
N LYS A 149 15.23 -0.92 18.03
CA LYS A 149 16.24 0.09 18.36
C LYS A 149 15.72 1.17 19.30
N LEU A 150 14.49 1.65 19.09
CA LEU A 150 13.92 2.84 19.72
C LEU A 150 12.74 2.50 20.66
N GLY A 151 12.17 1.32 20.55
CA GLY A 151 10.89 0.96 21.14
C GLY A 151 9.70 1.51 20.32
N GLU A 152 8.55 0.84 20.43
CA GLU A 152 7.34 1.21 19.67
C GLU A 152 6.81 2.61 19.99
N TYR A 153 7.02 3.09 21.22
CA TYR A 153 6.53 4.40 21.65
C TYR A 153 7.35 5.57 21.11
N ALA A 154 8.68 5.39 21.00
CA ALA A 154 9.60 6.47 20.63
C ALA A 154 9.84 6.58 19.13
N MET A 155 9.65 5.50 18.37
CA MET A 155 9.87 5.51 16.92
C MET A 155 8.94 6.49 16.19
N LEU A 156 9.48 7.18 15.19
CA LEU A 156 8.78 8.12 14.33
C LEU A 156 8.80 7.64 12.88
N PRO A 157 7.90 8.13 12.02
CA PRO A 157 7.91 7.81 10.57
C PRO A 157 9.24 8.18 9.88
N SER A 158 9.92 9.24 10.32
CA SER A 158 11.26 9.61 9.82
C SER A 158 12.31 8.54 10.07
N ASP A 159 12.22 7.81 11.20
CA ASP A 159 13.17 6.74 11.52
C ASP A 159 13.04 5.54 10.57
N LEU A 160 11.86 5.36 9.96
CA LEU A 160 11.64 4.35 8.91
C LEU A 160 12.53 4.65 7.70
N LEU A 161 12.63 5.92 7.30
CA LEU A 161 13.44 6.32 6.14
C LEU A 161 14.91 5.98 6.33
N ASP A 162 15.44 6.15 7.55
CA ASP A 162 16.82 5.80 7.90
C ASP A 162 17.05 4.28 7.98
N THR A 163 15.98 3.52 8.20
CA THR A 163 16.05 2.06 8.41
C THR A 163 15.79 1.27 7.12
N ILE A 164 14.99 1.79 6.18
CA ILE A 164 14.68 1.14 4.90
C ILE A 164 15.95 0.70 4.13
N PRO A 165 17.00 1.53 3.98
CA PRO A 165 18.23 1.12 3.28
C PRO A 165 18.89 -0.13 3.89
N GLN A 166 18.84 -0.26 5.22
CA GLN A 166 19.40 -1.43 5.92
C GLN A 166 18.61 -2.70 5.60
N VAL A 167 17.26 -2.60 5.57
CA VAL A 167 16.38 -3.74 5.21
C VAL A 167 16.65 -4.19 3.77
N LEU A 168 16.74 -3.24 2.84
CA LEU A 168 17.02 -3.54 1.43
C LEU A 168 18.39 -4.21 1.25
N LEU A 169 19.42 -3.72 1.94
CA LEU A 169 20.76 -4.29 1.90
C LEU A 169 20.77 -5.74 2.42
N GLU A 170 20.12 -6.00 3.54
CA GLU A 170 20.03 -7.37 4.10
C GLU A 170 19.34 -8.33 3.14
N CYS A 171 18.24 -7.90 2.51
CA CYS A 171 17.53 -8.72 1.53
C CYS A 171 18.35 -9.01 0.28
N SER A 172 19.21 -8.05 -0.17
CA SER A 172 20.07 -8.25 -1.34
C SER A 172 21.25 -9.20 -1.08
N GLN A 173 21.63 -9.39 0.19
CA GLN A 173 22.74 -10.27 0.60
C GLN A 173 22.27 -11.70 0.92
N THR A 174 20.96 -11.90 1.06
CA THR A 174 20.40 -13.24 1.25
C THR A 174 20.23 -13.85 -0.14
N GLU A 175 21.17 -14.72 -0.54
CA GLU A 175 21.00 -15.53 -1.75
C GLU A 175 19.71 -16.35 -1.61
N ILE A 176 18.78 -16.11 -2.55
CA ILE A 176 17.55 -16.89 -2.68
C ILE A 176 17.88 -18.21 -3.38
#